data_11c000608418fb00be783cc1ef4def7c
#
_entry.id   11c000608418fb00be783cc1ef4def7c
#
_cell.length_a   1.000
_cell.length_b   1.000
_cell.length_c   1.000
_cell.angle_alpha   90.00
_cell.angle_beta   90.00
_cell.angle_gamma   90.00
#
_symmetry.space_group_name_H-M   'P 1'
#
loop_
_entity.id
_entity.type
_entity.pdbx_description
1 polymer ?
#
loop_
_entity_poly.entity_id
_entity_poly.type
_entity_poly.pdbx_seq_one_letter_code
_entity_poly.pdbx_strand_id
1 'polypeptide(L)'
;MVEGIIGKKIGMTQIFDDKGNAVPVTVLLAGPCTVVQKKTAEKDGYSAVQVSFSEEDKSGKMNKPASGHYKKAGVPPARILREFRFDEEAEVNPGDQLTLDIFEVGEKITVLAKNKGKGFAGVMKRWGFHGGKKTHGSMFHRRPGSVGCSADPSRVMKGKKLPGQMGNVRTTMKNLVIVDKEKDKNILIVKGSVPGAKGGYVLIRKADFENKPSGKKSKK
;
A
#
# COMPACT_ATOMS: atom_id res chain seq x y z
N MET A 1 -14.03 0.80 15.05
CA MET A 1 -12.61 0.57 15.44
C MET A 1 -11.72 0.86 14.24
N VAL A 2 -10.52 1.45 14.41
CA VAL A 2 -9.60 1.68 13.28
C VAL A 2 -9.00 0.35 12.85
N GLU A 3 -9.21 -0.06 11.61
CA GLU A 3 -8.83 -1.39 11.10
C GLU A 3 -7.54 -1.38 10.28
N GLY A 4 -6.67 -0.42 10.53
CA GLY A 4 -5.42 -0.31 9.80
C GLY A 4 -4.34 0.51 10.48
N ILE A 5 -3.08 0.17 10.20
CA ILE A 5 -1.91 0.88 10.68
C ILE A 5 -0.90 1.12 9.57
N ILE A 6 0.04 2.01 9.85
CA ILE A 6 1.19 2.27 8.97
C ILE A 6 2.37 1.44 9.49
N GLY A 7 3.11 0.85 8.57
CA GLY A 7 4.33 0.13 8.89
C GLY A 7 5.45 0.38 7.89
N LYS A 8 6.58 -0.26 8.13
CA LYS A 8 7.78 -0.22 7.29
C LYS A 8 8.26 -1.64 7.01
N LYS A 9 8.58 -1.93 5.76
CA LYS A 9 9.15 -3.22 5.38
C LYS A 9 10.60 -3.31 5.84
N ILE A 10 10.90 -4.23 6.75
CA ILE A 10 12.27 -4.51 7.20
C ILE A 10 12.98 -5.40 6.19
N GLY A 11 12.35 -6.52 5.79
CA GLY A 11 12.94 -7.46 4.87
C GLY A 11 12.09 -8.69 4.64
N MET A 12 12.70 -9.73 4.08
CA MET A 12 12.10 -11.05 3.94
C MET A 12 13.05 -12.09 4.51
N THR A 13 12.46 -13.13 5.08
CA THR A 13 13.16 -14.30 5.62
C THR A 13 12.27 -15.54 5.39
N GLN A 14 12.67 -16.64 5.94
CA GLN A 14 11.87 -17.87 6.01
C GLN A 14 11.75 -18.33 7.46
N ILE A 15 10.65 -18.95 7.76
CA ILE A 15 10.40 -19.67 9.01
C ILE A 15 10.02 -21.10 8.67
N PHE A 16 10.15 -22.00 9.62
CA PHE A 16 9.75 -23.40 9.45
C PHE A 16 8.45 -23.62 10.21
N ASP A 17 7.50 -24.29 9.57
CA ASP A 17 6.28 -24.74 10.24
C ASP A 17 6.55 -26.03 11.06
N ASP A 18 5.56 -26.45 11.84
CA ASP A 18 5.67 -27.67 12.68
C ASP A 18 5.93 -28.96 11.87
N LYS A 19 5.70 -28.90 10.58
CA LYS A 19 5.95 -30.01 9.63
C LYS A 19 7.31 -29.95 8.98
N GLY A 20 8.15 -28.95 9.32
CA GLY A 20 9.47 -28.73 8.74
C GLY A 20 9.47 -28.06 7.36
N ASN A 21 8.32 -27.57 6.87
CA ASN A 21 8.28 -26.87 5.58
C ASN A 21 8.76 -25.43 5.72
N ALA A 22 9.60 -24.98 4.80
CA ALA A 22 10.06 -23.60 4.74
C ALA A 22 8.92 -22.68 4.23
N VAL A 23 8.48 -21.76 5.06
CA VAL A 23 7.46 -20.75 4.74
C VAL A 23 8.14 -19.41 4.51
N PRO A 24 8.08 -18.82 3.30
CA PRO A 24 8.63 -17.50 3.06
C PRO A 24 7.78 -16.44 3.75
N VAL A 25 8.42 -15.52 4.47
CA VAL A 25 7.73 -14.46 5.21
C VAL A 25 8.37 -13.11 4.98
N THR A 26 7.55 -12.07 5.09
CA THR A 26 7.99 -10.67 5.14
C THR A 26 7.86 -10.13 6.55
N VAL A 27 8.92 -9.51 7.03
CA VAL A 27 8.99 -8.84 8.33
C VAL A 27 8.65 -7.36 8.15
N LEU A 28 7.64 -6.90 8.87
CA LEU A 28 7.15 -5.53 8.86
C LEU A 28 7.30 -4.94 10.26
N LEU A 29 7.86 -3.74 10.37
CA LEU A 29 7.74 -2.90 11.56
C LEU A 29 6.39 -2.18 11.45
N ALA A 30 5.46 -2.44 12.35
CA ALA A 30 4.09 -1.97 12.25
C ALA A 30 3.67 -1.24 13.52
N GLY A 31 3.69 0.08 13.48
CA GLY A 31 3.43 0.94 14.63
C GLY A 31 4.67 1.18 15.52
N PRO A 32 4.51 1.85 16.69
CA PRO A 32 3.27 2.49 17.10
C PRO A 32 2.86 3.64 16.16
N CYS A 33 1.57 3.78 15.93
CA CYS A 33 1.01 4.86 15.13
C CYS A 33 0.17 5.77 16.01
N THR A 34 0.29 7.09 15.84
CA THR A 34 -0.47 8.05 16.64
C THR A 34 -1.58 8.68 15.83
N VAL A 35 -2.76 8.78 16.41
CA VAL A 35 -3.91 9.47 15.80
C VAL A 35 -3.70 10.97 15.88
N VAL A 36 -3.78 11.64 14.73
CA VAL A 36 -3.59 13.10 14.63
C VAL A 36 -4.94 13.82 14.53
N GLN A 37 -5.86 13.28 13.75
CA GLN A 37 -7.17 13.91 13.53
C GLN A 37 -8.23 12.87 13.26
N LYS A 38 -9.43 13.08 13.81
CA LYS A 38 -10.65 12.38 13.43
C LYS A 38 -11.45 13.28 12.49
N LYS A 39 -11.82 12.75 11.34
CA LYS A 39 -12.70 13.39 10.35
C LYS A 39 -14.10 12.81 10.46
N THR A 40 -15.09 13.67 10.44
CA THR A 40 -16.51 13.30 10.54
C THR A 40 -17.26 13.69 9.27
N ALA A 41 -18.32 12.96 8.97
CA ALA A 41 -19.13 13.20 7.76
C ALA A 41 -19.76 14.60 7.76
N GLU A 42 -20.07 15.15 8.93
CA GLU A 42 -20.70 16.48 9.06
C GLU A 42 -19.76 17.62 8.67
N LYS A 43 -18.47 17.55 9.08
CA LYS A 43 -17.49 18.62 8.86
C LYS A 43 -16.67 18.43 7.58
N ASP A 44 -16.26 17.18 7.31
CA ASP A 44 -15.31 16.84 6.24
C ASP A 44 -15.98 16.14 5.05
N GLY A 45 -17.28 15.77 5.16
CA GLY A 45 -18.01 15.05 4.12
C GLY A 45 -17.73 13.54 4.06
N TYR A 46 -16.85 13.03 4.92
CA TYR A 46 -16.55 11.59 5.05
C TYR A 46 -15.95 11.27 6.41
N SER A 47 -16.07 10.01 6.83
CA SER A 47 -15.51 9.52 8.09
C SER A 47 -14.14 8.90 7.86
N ALA A 48 -13.12 9.40 8.57
CA ALA A 48 -11.75 8.89 8.52
C ALA A 48 -10.95 9.23 9.79
N VAL A 49 -9.94 8.41 10.06
CA VAL A 49 -8.92 8.72 11.07
C VAL A 49 -7.60 8.99 10.36
N GLN A 50 -7.01 10.12 10.65
CA GLN A 50 -5.69 10.48 10.18
C GLN A 50 -4.65 10.00 11.18
N VAL A 51 -3.77 9.12 10.72
CA VAL A 51 -2.78 8.42 11.54
C VAL A 51 -1.38 8.79 11.09
N SER A 52 -0.52 9.05 12.05
CA SER A 52 0.90 9.34 11.84
C SER A 52 1.78 8.16 12.23
N PHE A 53 2.91 8.02 11.55
CA PHE A 53 3.94 7.04 11.86
C PHE A 53 5.31 7.73 11.89
N SER A 54 5.99 7.62 13.01
CA SER A 54 7.35 8.13 13.20
C SER A 54 8.27 7.01 13.64
N GLU A 55 9.47 6.98 13.08
CA GLU A 55 10.60 6.26 13.68
C GLU A 55 11.27 7.21 14.66
N GLU A 56 11.72 6.73 15.80
CA GLU A 56 12.19 7.52 16.95
C GLU A 56 13.25 8.58 16.61
N ASP A 57 13.97 8.46 15.50
CA ASP A 57 15.14 9.31 15.22
C ASP A 57 15.04 10.22 13.98
N LYS A 58 13.88 10.32 13.31
CA LYS A 58 13.83 11.04 12.02
C LYS A 58 12.69 12.03 11.89
N SER A 59 12.48 12.86 12.89
CA SER A 59 11.75 14.12 12.71
C SER A 59 12.60 15.07 11.85
N GLY A 60 12.64 14.79 10.54
CA GLY A 60 13.31 15.68 9.59
C GLY A 60 12.71 17.09 9.68
N LYS A 61 13.42 18.10 9.19
CA LYS A 61 12.94 19.49 9.12
C LYS A 61 11.55 19.51 8.49
N MET A 62 10.53 19.76 9.30
CA MET A 62 9.15 19.83 8.87
C MET A 62 8.80 21.27 8.49
N ASN A 63 7.99 21.44 7.45
CA ASN A 63 7.49 22.75 7.05
C ASN A 63 6.54 23.31 8.12
N LYS A 64 6.52 24.65 8.29
CA LYS A 64 5.68 25.35 9.28
C LYS A 64 4.19 24.93 9.23
N PRO A 65 3.52 24.82 8.06
CA PRO A 65 2.12 24.38 8.00
C PRO A 65 1.90 22.98 8.57
N ALA A 66 2.76 22.02 8.20
CA ALA A 66 2.68 20.65 8.73
C ALA A 66 2.95 20.61 10.24
N SER A 67 3.96 21.36 10.74
CA SER A 67 4.21 21.47 12.17
C SER A 67 3.00 22.04 12.92
N GLY A 68 2.30 23.03 12.36
CA GLY A 68 1.07 23.61 12.94
C GLY A 68 -0.05 22.57 13.06
N HIS A 69 -0.19 21.69 12.07
CA HIS A 69 -1.17 20.60 12.08
C HIS A 69 -0.94 19.62 13.26
N TYR A 70 0.29 19.19 13.48
CA TYR A 70 0.65 18.32 14.60
C TYR A 70 0.52 19.03 15.96
N LYS A 71 0.92 20.32 16.05
CA LYS A 71 0.75 21.13 17.26
C LYS A 71 -0.71 21.24 17.67
N LYS A 72 -1.65 21.44 16.72
CA LYS A 72 -3.09 21.46 16.98
C LYS A 72 -3.60 20.17 17.60
N ALA A 73 -3.03 19.03 17.22
CA ALA A 73 -3.37 17.72 17.76
C ALA A 73 -2.63 17.37 19.06
N GLY A 74 -1.65 18.18 19.50
CA GLY A 74 -0.80 17.87 20.65
C GLY A 74 0.12 16.67 20.47
N VAL A 75 0.43 16.32 19.22
CA VAL A 75 1.16 15.08 18.86
C VAL A 75 2.53 15.44 18.28
N PRO A 76 3.58 14.64 18.55
CA PRO A 76 4.89 14.85 17.95
C PRO A 76 4.84 14.75 16.43
N PRO A 77 5.65 15.56 15.72
CA PRO A 77 5.67 15.56 14.26
C PRO A 77 6.20 14.22 13.72
N ALA A 78 5.54 13.69 12.71
CA ALA A 78 5.89 12.41 12.09
C ALA A 78 6.11 12.54 10.58
N ARG A 79 6.96 11.69 10.03
CA ARG A 79 7.32 11.72 8.61
C ARG A 79 6.18 11.31 7.69
N ILE A 80 5.36 10.36 8.13
CA ILE A 80 4.27 9.78 7.33
C ILE A 80 2.95 10.04 8.02
N LEU A 81 2.01 10.58 7.25
CA LEU A 81 0.63 10.82 7.64
C LEU A 81 -0.28 10.18 6.60
N ARG A 82 -1.22 9.35 7.02
CA ARG A 82 -2.18 8.68 6.14
C ARG A 82 -3.55 8.60 6.79
N GLU A 83 -4.57 8.52 5.95
CA GLU A 83 -5.95 8.39 6.38
C GLU A 83 -6.44 6.96 6.18
N PHE A 84 -7.14 6.48 7.19
CA PHE A 84 -7.91 5.25 7.12
C PHE A 84 -9.39 5.61 7.23
N ARG A 85 -10.15 5.30 6.19
CA ARG A 85 -11.60 5.48 6.17
C ARG A 85 -12.27 4.35 6.96
N PHE A 86 -13.38 4.65 7.57
CA PHE A 86 -14.22 3.68 8.27
C PHE A 86 -15.70 4.04 8.05
N ASP A 87 -16.57 3.05 8.15
CA ASP A 87 -18.00 3.22 7.86
C ASP A 87 -18.81 3.57 9.12
N GLU A 88 -18.33 3.16 10.32
CA GLU A 88 -18.95 3.42 11.61
C GLU A 88 -18.14 4.42 12.42
N GLU A 89 -18.77 5.13 13.36
CA GLU A 89 -18.04 6.07 14.21
C GLU A 89 -16.97 5.35 15.03
N ALA A 90 -15.69 5.65 14.74
CA ALA A 90 -14.60 5.14 15.53
C ALA A 90 -14.51 5.90 16.85
N GLU A 91 -14.53 5.18 17.97
CA GLU A 91 -14.23 5.71 19.30
C GLU A 91 -12.73 5.90 19.47
N VAL A 92 -12.17 6.86 18.74
CA VAL A 92 -10.74 7.17 18.75
C VAL A 92 -10.58 8.66 18.84
N ASN A 93 -9.69 9.11 19.73
CA ASN A 93 -9.39 10.50 19.95
C ASN A 93 -8.02 10.88 19.40
N PRO A 94 -7.80 12.15 19.04
CA PRO A 94 -6.46 12.66 18.74
C PRO A 94 -5.51 12.42 19.93
N GLY A 95 -4.32 11.90 19.64
CA GLY A 95 -3.33 11.50 20.66
C GLY A 95 -3.30 10.03 20.99
N ASP A 96 -4.35 9.26 20.67
CA ASP A 96 -4.37 7.82 20.90
C ASP A 96 -3.30 7.08 20.09
N GLN A 97 -2.74 6.01 20.65
CA GLN A 97 -1.76 5.17 19.99
C GLN A 97 -2.40 3.89 19.46
N LEU A 98 -2.16 3.61 18.20
CA LEU A 98 -2.55 2.36 17.54
C LEU A 98 -1.36 1.42 17.51
N THR A 99 -1.51 0.26 18.13
CA THR A 99 -0.47 -0.78 18.26
C THR A 99 -0.84 -2.04 17.46
N LEU A 100 0.01 -3.06 17.50
CA LEU A 100 -0.23 -4.37 16.88
C LEU A 100 -1.41 -5.15 17.49
N ASP A 101 -2.00 -4.67 18.59
CA ASP A 101 -3.12 -5.36 19.25
C ASP A 101 -4.37 -5.46 18.36
N ILE A 102 -4.47 -4.59 17.37
CA ILE A 102 -5.56 -4.59 16.38
C ILE A 102 -5.60 -5.89 15.57
N PHE A 103 -4.45 -6.56 15.37
CA PHE A 103 -4.32 -7.75 14.52
C PHE A 103 -4.14 -9.01 15.35
N GLU A 104 -4.66 -10.13 14.83
CA GLU A 104 -4.51 -11.45 15.42
C GLU A 104 -3.65 -12.37 14.53
N VAL A 105 -2.98 -13.34 15.15
CA VAL A 105 -2.22 -14.37 14.41
C VAL A 105 -3.22 -15.26 13.65
N GLY A 106 -2.91 -15.57 12.39
CA GLY A 106 -3.81 -16.30 11.50
C GLY A 106 -4.79 -15.41 10.73
N GLU A 107 -4.96 -14.14 11.11
CA GLU A 107 -5.85 -13.22 10.43
C GLU A 107 -5.35 -12.88 9.02
N LYS A 108 -6.30 -12.66 8.11
CA LYS A 108 -6.01 -12.18 6.75
C LYS A 108 -5.96 -10.67 6.71
N ILE A 109 -4.93 -10.13 6.10
CA ILE A 109 -4.73 -8.69 5.94
C ILE A 109 -4.54 -8.31 4.47
N THR A 110 -4.78 -7.03 4.21
CA THR A 110 -4.50 -6.37 2.93
C THR A 110 -3.36 -5.38 3.14
N VAL A 111 -2.31 -5.48 2.35
CA VAL A 111 -1.14 -4.61 2.43
C VAL A 111 -1.01 -3.78 1.15
N LEU A 112 -0.96 -2.46 1.32
CA LEU A 112 -0.79 -1.49 0.24
C LEU A 112 0.60 -0.87 0.36
N ALA A 113 1.35 -0.91 -0.74
CA ALA A 113 2.66 -0.25 -0.79
C ALA A 113 2.99 0.23 -2.20
N LYS A 114 4.00 1.08 -2.30
CA LYS A 114 4.56 1.51 -3.57
C LYS A 114 5.59 0.48 -4.03
N ASN A 115 5.36 -0.15 -5.18
CA ASN A 115 6.26 -1.16 -5.69
C ASN A 115 7.58 -0.56 -6.21
N LYS A 116 8.60 -1.40 -6.41
CA LYS A 116 9.90 -0.98 -6.94
C LYS A 116 9.74 -0.40 -8.34
N GLY A 117 10.32 0.77 -8.60
CA GLY A 117 10.40 1.36 -9.92
C GLY A 117 11.33 0.56 -10.83
N LYS A 118 10.97 0.48 -12.12
CA LYS A 118 11.75 -0.18 -13.17
C LYS A 118 12.09 0.78 -14.33
N GLY A 119 11.81 2.07 -14.13
CA GLY A 119 12.04 3.11 -15.12
C GLY A 119 11.14 3.00 -16.35
N PHE A 120 11.58 3.58 -17.46
CA PHE A 120 10.92 3.42 -18.75
C PHE A 120 11.16 2.00 -19.28
N ALA A 121 10.10 1.28 -19.61
CA ALA A 121 10.17 -0.09 -20.09
C ALA A 121 9.46 -0.26 -21.43
N GLY A 122 10.09 -1.01 -22.33
CA GLY A 122 9.48 -1.40 -23.59
C GLY A 122 8.31 -2.36 -23.42
N VAL A 123 7.55 -2.55 -24.48
CA VAL A 123 6.30 -3.34 -24.48
C VAL A 123 6.52 -4.80 -24.09
N MET A 124 7.65 -5.39 -24.41
CA MET A 124 7.97 -6.78 -24.04
C MET A 124 8.08 -6.93 -22.52
N LYS A 125 8.87 -6.07 -21.86
CA LYS A 125 9.05 -6.10 -20.39
C LYS A 125 7.79 -5.66 -19.64
N ARG A 126 7.08 -4.63 -20.16
CA ARG A 126 5.95 -4.01 -19.48
C ARG A 126 4.66 -4.81 -19.62
N TRP A 127 4.43 -5.41 -20.78
CA TRP A 127 3.16 -6.04 -21.15
C TRP A 127 3.28 -7.50 -21.61
N GLY A 128 4.52 -8.04 -21.69
CA GLY A 128 4.74 -9.41 -22.13
C GLY A 128 4.55 -9.66 -23.65
N PHE A 129 4.77 -8.65 -24.48
CA PHE A 129 4.69 -8.83 -25.95
C PHE A 129 5.78 -9.76 -26.44
N HIS A 130 5.47 -10.60 -27.42
CA HIS A 130 6.42 -11.58 -27.97
C HIS A 130 7.49 -10.96 -28.88
N GLY A 131 7.15 -9.89 -29.60
CA GLY A 131 8.03 -9.31 -30.62
C GLY A 131 8.05 -10.07 -31.93
N GLY A 132 8.98 -9.75 -32.80
CA GLY A 132 9.15 -10.39 -34.11
C GLY A 132 10.31 -11.38 -34.18
N LYS A 133 10.50 -11.99 -35.34
CA LYS A 133 11.62 -12.90 -35.62
C LYS A 133 12.96 -12.21 -35.43
N LYS A 134 13.99 -12.97 -35.01
CA LYS A 134 15.34 -12.45 -34.81
C LYS A 134 16.21 -12.58 -36.08
N THR A 135 15.86 -13.48 -36.97
CA THR A 135 16.59 -13.87 -38.19
C THR A 135 15.69 -13.75 -39.43
N HIS A 136 16.16 -14.23 -40.58
CA HIS A 136 15.45 -14.19 -41.86
C HIS A 136 15.09 -12.75 -42.31
N GLY A 137 15.98 -11.78 -42.10
CA GLY A 137 15.83 -10.39 -42.57
C GLY A 137 14.74 -9.58 -41.85
N SER A 138 14.22 -10.08 -40.76
CA SER A 138 13.19 -9.35 -39.98
C SER A 138 13.74 -8.04 -39.45
N MET A 139 13.03 -6.93 -39.65
CA MET A 139 13.33 -5.62 -39.08
C MET A 139 12.42 -5.28 -37.88
N PHE A 140 11.53 -6.18 -37.46
CA PHE A 140 10.55 -5.92 -36.45
C PHE A 140 11.10 -6.04 -35.02
N HIS A 141 11.80 -7.14 -34.72
CA HIS A 141 12.46 -7.46 -33.46
C HIS A 141 11.59 -7.15 -32.21
N ARG A 142 11.85 -6.03 -31.52
CA ARG A 142 11.25 -5.66 -30.23
C ARG A 142 10.21 -4.53 -30.32
N ARG A 143 9.72 -4.24 -31.51
CA ARG A 143 8.75 -3.17 -31.75
C ARG A 143 7.34 -3.56 -31.26
N PRO A 144 6.50 -2.56 -30.90
CA PRO A 144 5.13 -2.84 -30.39
C PRO A 144 4.15 -3.35 -31.45
N GLY A 145 4.44 -3.17 -32.75
CA GLY A 145 3.51 -3.45 -33.84
C GLY A 145 2.49 -2.36 -34.08
N SER A 146 1.36 -2.69 -34.72
CA SER A 146 0.31 -1.76 -35.00
C SER A 146 -0.27 -1.13 -33.75
N VAL A 147 -0.50 0.18 -33.78
CA VAL A 147 -1.10 0.93 -32.68
C VAL A 147 -2.61 1.18 -32.86
N GLY A 148 -3.17 0.85 -34.01
CA GLY A 148 -4.58 0.99 -34.32
C GLY A 148 -4.87 0.93 -35.81
N CYS A 149 -6.12 1.23 -36.19
CA CYS A 149 -6.56 1.40 -37.57
C CYS A 149 -6.08 2.75 -38.14
N SER A 150 -6.15 2.90 -39.47
CA SER A 150 -5.69 4.09 -40.18
C SER A 150 -6.66 5.28 -40.02
N ALA A 151 -7.37 5.63 -41.09
CA ALA A 151 -8.19 6.83 -41.16
C ALA A 151 -9.41 6.83 -40.24
N ASP A 152 -9.97 5.68 -39.93
CA ASP A 152 -11.09 5.53 -39.00
C ASP A 152 -10.66 4.57 -37.85
N PRO A 153 -10.68 5.02 -36.60
CA PRO A 153 -11.13 6.28 -35.98
C PRO A 153 -10.09 7.41 -35.89
N SER A 154 -9.02 7.40 -36.67
CA SER A 154 -7.92 8.40 -36.73
C SER A 154 -7.29 8.75 -35.37
N ARG A 155 -7.31 7.82 -34.42
CA ARG A 155 -6.75 8.00 -33.08
C ARG A 155 -6.26 6.68 -32.49
N VAL A 156 -5.32 6.75 -31.54
CA VAL A 156 -4.97 5.61 -30.71
C VAL A 156 -5.98 5.49 -29.56
N MET A 157 -6.60 4.31 -29.41
CA MET A 157 -7.59 4.05 -28.37
C MET A 157 -6.99 4.17 -26.96
N LYS A 158 -7.78 4.68 -26.02
CA LYS A 158 -7.40 4.71 -24.59
C LYS A 158 -7.11 3.30 -24.10
N GLY A 159 -6.09 3.16 -23.23
CA GLY A 159 -5.70 1.85 -22.68
C GLY A 159 -4.82 1.00 -23.61
N LYS A 160 -4.44 1.47 -24.81
CA LYS A 160 -3.50 0.75 -25.69
C LYS A 160 -2.16 0.48 -24.96
N LYS A 161 -1.73 -0.76 -25.00
CA LYS A 161 -0.49 -1.22 -24.34
C LYS A 161 0.73 -0.72 -25.11
N LEU A 162 1.37 0.34 -24.59
CA LEU A 162 2.54 1.00 -25.16
C LEU A 162 3.69 1.02 -24.15
N PRO A 163 4.95 1.31 -24.60
CA PRO A 163 6.08 1.50 -23.69
C PRO A 163 5.80 2.69 -22.75
N GLY A 164 6.47 2.72 -21.62
CA GLY A 164 6.32 3.79 -20.63
C GLY A 164 6.84 3.39 -19.26
N GLN A 165 6.56 4.23 -18.27
CA GLN A 165 6.97 3.99 -16.90
C GLN A 165 6.41 2.66 -16.39
N MET A 166 7.28 1.82 -15.82
CA MET A 166 6.96 0.57 -15.16
C MET A 166 7.37 0.62 -13.70
N GLY A 167 6.49 0.14 -12.82
CA GLY A 167 6.72 0.20 -11.38
C GLY A 167 6.57 1.60 -10.79
N ASN A 168 6.96 1.76 -9.51
CA ASN A 168 6.78 2.99 -8.72
C ASN A 168 5.30 3.41 -8.60
N VAL A 169 4.39 2.43 -8.65
CA VAL A 169 2.95 2.59 -8.52
C VAL A 169 2.45 1.94 -7.24
N ARG A 170 1.32 2.41 -6.72
CA ARG A 170 0.64 1.80 -5.58
C ARG A 170 0.13 0.41 -5.98
N THR A 171 0.50 -0.59 -5.22
CA THR A 171 0.11 -1.99 -5.41
C THR A 171 -0.52 -2.51 -4.13
N THR A 172 -1.64 -3.19 -4.25
CA THR A 172 -2.36 -3.81 -3.14
C THR A 172 -2.19 -5.33 -3.21
N MET A 173 -1.72 -5.93 -2.13
CA MET A 173 -1.69 -7.38 -1.93
C MET A 173 -2.77 -7.75 -0.93
N LYS A 174 -3.71 -8.59 -1.35
CA LYS A 174 -4.86 -9.03 -0.55
C LYS A 174 -4.62 -10.41 0.04
N ASN A 175 -5.35 -10.71 1.11
CA ASN A 175 -5.40 -12.05 1.72
C ASN A 175 -4.02 -12.57 2.17
N LEU A 176 -3.14 -11.71 2.64
CA LEU A 176 -1.90 -12.11 3.29
C LEU A 176 -2.22 -12.57 4.72
N VAL A 177 -1.67 -13.70 5.13
CA VAL A 177 -1.90 -14.27 6.46
C VAL A 177 -0.82 -13.80 7.41
N ILE A 178 -1.19 -13.36 8.61
CA ILE A 178 -0.28 -13.08 9.70
C ILE A 178 0.18 -14.42 10.28
N VAL A 179 1.49 -14.64 10.30
CA VAL A 179 2.07 -15.88 10.84
C VAL A 179 2.40 -15.70 12.31
N ASP A 180 2.97 -14.54 12.65
CA ASP A 180 3.37 -14.23 14.02
C ASP A 180 3.41 -12.72 14.25
N LYS A 181 3.37 -12.29 15.51
CA LYS A 181 3.50 -10.89 15.92
C LYS A 181 4.34 -10.78 17.22
N GLU A 182 5.31 -9.92 17.22
CA GLU A 182 6.12 -9.58 18.38
C GLU A 182 5.78 -8.17 18.85
N LYS A 183 5.01 -8.06 19.92
CA LYS A 183 4.49 -6.78 20.43
C LYS A 183 5.58 -5.85 20.93
N ASP A 184 6.56 -6.36 21.65
CA ASP A 184 7.63 -5.58 22.28
C ASP A 184 8.47 -4.82 21.25
N LYS A 185 8.66 -5.42 20.06
CA LYS A 185 9.44 -4.82 18.96
C LYS A 185 8.57 -4.22 17.87
N ASN A 186 7.25 -4.25 18.00
CA ASN A 186 6.30 -3.83 16.98
C ASN A 186 6.52 -4.53 15.62
N ILE A 187 6.87 -5.83 15.65
CA ILE A 187 7.12 -6.62 14.46
C ILE A 187 5.90 -7.46 14.11
N LEU A 188 5.50 -7.39 12.85
CA LEU A 188 4.46 -8.21 12.24
C LEU A 188 5.09 -9.10 11.16
N ILE A 189 4.91 -10.40 11.28
CA ILE A 189 5.43 -11.41 10.34
C ILE A 189 4.28 -11.89 9.46
N VAL A 190 4.41 -11.67 8.15
CA VAL A 190 3.35 -11.93 7.17
C VAL A 190 3.83 -12.97 6.16
N LYS A 191 3.00 -13.98 5.89
CA LYS A 191 3.28 -15.02 4.89
C LYS A 191 3.35 -14.44 3.48
N GLY A 192 4.44 -14.73 2.78
CA GLY A 192 4.64 -14.33 1.39
C GLY A 192 5.31 -12.98 1.20
N SER A 193 5.19 -12.43 0.00
CA SER A 193 5.86 -11.20 -0.40
C SER A 193 4.98 -9.97 -0.22
N VAL A 194 5.58 -8.87 0.24
CA VAL A 194 4.97 -7.54 0.31
C VAL A 194 5.63 -6.64 -0.73
N PRO A 195 4.87 -5.84 -1.51
CA PRO A 195 5.43 -4.95 -2.50
C PRO A 195 6.32 -3.87 -1.88
N GLY A 196 7.24 -3.34 -2.67
CA GLY A 196 8.16 -2.28 -2.29
C GLY A 196 9.58 -2.76 -1.94
N ALA A 197 10.45 -1.78 -1.74
CA ALA A 197 11.83 -2.01 -1.34
C ALA A 197 11.93 -2.24 0.18
N LYS A 198 13.06 -2.78 0.64
CA LYS A 198 13.45 -2.75 2.05
C LYS A 198 13.48 -1.28 2.52
N GLY A 199 12.94 -1.00 3.69
CA GLY A 199 12.78 0.36 4.20
C GLY A 199 11.58 1.15 3.62
N GLY A 200 10.78 0.55 2.72
CA GLY A 200 9.58 1.17 2.17
C GLY A 200 8.40 1.15 3.14
N TYR A 201 7.59 2.20 3.12
CA TYR A 201 6.37 2.28 3.94
C TYR A 201 5.25 1.46 3.34
N VAL A 202 4.46 0.84 4.21
CA VAL A 202 3.31 0.01 3.87
C VAL A 202 2.09 0.44 4.69
N LEU A 203 0.91 0.33 4.12
CA LEU A 203 -0.36 0.48 4.82
C LEU A 203 -0.94 -0.92 5.01
N ILE A 204 -1.23 -1.28 6.24
CA ILE A 204 -1.74 -2.60 6.62
C ILE A 204 -3.19 -2.42 7.04
N ARG A 205 -4.10 -3.22 6.49
CA ARG A 205 -5.54 -3.20 6.82
C ARG A 205 -6.06 -4.61 7.00
N LYS A 206 -7.09 -4.78 7.80
CA LYS A 206 -7.85 -6.03 7.86
C LYS A 206 -8.50 -6.34 6.50
N ALA A 207 -8.62 -7.62 6.15
CA ALA A 207 -9.13 -8.02 4.83
C ALA A 207 -10.62 -7.68 4.64
N ASP A 208 -11.41 -7.79 5.67
CA ASP A 208 -12.88 -7.62 5.63
C ASP A 208 -13.33 -6.19 5.35
N PHE A 209 -12.45 -5.21 5.58
CA PHE A 209 -12.73 -3.79 5.31
C PHE A 209 -13.01 -3.48 3.83
N GLU A 210 -12.46 -4.26 2.89
CA GLU A 210 -12.65 -4.02 1.44
C GLU A 210 -13.95 -4.63 0.88
N ASN A 211 -14.56 -5.57 1.59
CA ASN A 211 -15.76 -6.28 1.13
C ASN A 211 -17.08 -5.64 1.57
N LYS A 212 -17.05 -4.59 2.41
CA LYS A 212 -18.26 -3.82 2.70
C LYS A 212 -18.60 -2.99 1.45
N PRO A 213 -19.73 -3.22 0.78
CA PRO A 213 -20.14 -2.39 -0.36
C PRO A 213 -20.31 -0.97 0.15
N SER A 214 -19.57 -0.03 -0.43
CA SER A 214 -19.82 1.40 -0.24
C SER A 214 -21.30 1.63 -0.50
N GLY A 215 -22.07 2.01 0.53
CA GLY A 215 -23.53 2.06 0.47
C GLY A 215 -24.00 2.79 -0.77
N LYS A 216 -24.56 2.04 -1.72
CA LYS A 216 -25.41 2.60 -2.75
C LYS A 216 -26.59 3.20 -2.02
N LYS A 217 -26.59 4.53 -1.85
CA LYS A 217 -27.81 5.26 -1.50
C LYS A 217 -28.87 4.81 -2.51
N SER A 218 -29.83 4.00 -2.05
CA SER A 218 -31.05 3.74 -2.81
C SER A 218 -31.72 5.10 -2.99
N LYS A 219 -31.65 5.65 -4.19
CA LYS A 219 -32.55 6.73 -4.57
C LYS A 219 -33.97 6.14 -4.52
N LYS A 220 -34.74 6.50 -3.53
CA LYS A 220 -36.18 6.54 -3.59
C LYS A 220 -36.59 7.89 -4.16
#